data_f808eca18c9c52a383e35aeaadab8dbf
#
_entry.id   f808eca18c9c52a383e35aeaadab8dbf
#
_cell.length_a   1.000
_cell.length_b   1.000
_cell.length_c   1.000
_cell.angle_alpha   90.00
_cell.angle_beta   90.00
_cell.angle_gamma   90.00
#
_symmetry.space_group_name_H-M   'P 1'
#
loop_
_entity.id
_entity.type
_entity.pdbx_description
1 polymer ?
#
loop_
_entity_poly.entity_id
_entity_poly.type
_entity_poly.pdbx_seq_one_letter_code
_entity_poly.pdbx_strand_id
1 'polypeptide(L)'
;MAGNFFYSKVYKGSFDIKSLENARPRRYNSKIWWSIHKRRFNIVENKNRNTAAIGVFDSGVGGLTVTREIMRQLPNENVVYFGDTARVPYGSKSKNNIIRFSRQIIRFLKTKNVKAIVIACNTASALALETVKEEFDIPIIGVIVPGAR
;
A
#
# COMPACT_ATOMS: atom_id res chain seq x y z
N MET A 1 -22.78 -15.19 10.88
CA MET A 1 -21.64 -16.10 10.72
C MET A 1 -20.36 -15.29 10.52
N ALA A 2 -19.47 -15.49 11.44
CA ALA A 2 -18.03 -15.34 11.45
C ALA A 2 -17.43 -14.06 10.85
N GLY A 3 -17.00 -13.24 11.74
CA GLY A 3 -16.22 -12.05 11.57
C GLY A 3 -14.92 -12.25 10.82
N ASN A 4 -14.81 -11.55 9.73
CA ASN A 4 -13.55 -11.36 9.07
C ASN A 4 -12.73 -10.35 9.88
N PHE A 5 -11.74 -10.82 10.60
CA PHE A 5 -10.77 -9.97 11.28
C PHE A 5 -9.91 -9.26 10.22
N PHE A 6 -10.26 -8.02 9.93
CA PHE A 6 -9.40 -7.12 9.18
C PHE A 6 -8.42 -6.49 10.17
N TYR A 7 -7.13 -6.74 9.98
CA TYR A 7 -6.13 -6.08 10.80
C TYR A 7 -5.78 -4.74 10.15
N SER A 8 -6.32 -3.64 10.69
CA SER A 8 -5.88 -2.29 10.36
C SER A 8 -5.08 -1.72 11.53
N LYS A 9 -3.84 -1.33 11.30
CA LYS A 9 -3.03 -0.64 12.28
C LYS A 9 -2.74 0.77 11.78
N VAL A 10 -3.20 1.77 12.56
CA VAL A 10 -2.84 3.17 12.33
C VAL A 10 -1.51 3.42 13.03
N TYR A 11 -0.49 3.76 12.30
CA TYR A 11 0.80 4.17 12.84
C TYR A 11 0.85 5.70 12.89
N LYS A 12 0.82 6.28 14.10
CA LYS A 12 1.17 7.68 14.33
C LYS A 12 2.63 7.73 14.78
N GLY A 13 3.40 8.62 14.19
CA GLY A 13 4.81 8.92 14.37
C GLY A 13 5.55 8.28 15.58
N SER A 14 6.73 7.75 15.34
CA SER A 14 7.64 6.96 16.18
C SER A 14 7.25 5.48 16.33
N PHE A 15 7.52 4.71 15.31
CA PHE A 15 7.54 3.25 15.38
C PHE A 15 8.98 2.79 15.66
N ASP A 16 9.16 1.92 16.66
CA ASP A 16 10.47 1.31 16.91
C ASP A 16 10.83 0.37 15.76
N ILE A 17 11.72 0.86 14.89
CA ILE A 17 12.17 0.20 13.67
C ILE A 17 12.98 -1.07 13.96
N LYS A 18 13.53 -1.23 15.16
CA LYS A 18 14.41 -2.37 15.53
C LYS A 18 13.70 -3.71 15.51
N SER A 19 12.38 -3.74 15.72
CA SER A 19 11.60 -4.98 15.70
C SER A 19 11.39 -5.57 14.28
N LEU A 20 11.66 -4.81 13.21
CA LEU A 20 11.48 -5.23 11.82
C LEU A 20 12.80 -5.55 11.10
N GLU A 21 13.97 -5.35 11.73
CA GLU A 21 15.27 -5.60 11.10
C GLU A 21 15.54 -7.08 10.81
N ASN A 22 14.83 -7.99 11.47
CA ASN A 22 14.95 -9.43 11.27
C ASN A 22 14.11 -10.00 10.11
N ALA A 23 13.22 -9.21 9.50
CA ALA A 23 12.41 -9.62 8.36
C ALA A 23 13.00 -9.10 7.04
N ARG A 24 14.09 -9.68 6.55
CA ARG A 24 14.66 -9.34 5.23
C ARG A 24 14.03 -10.18 4.12
N PRO A 25 13.22 -9.61 3.22
CA PRO A 25 12.97 -10.23 1.93
C PRO A 25 14.12 -9.89 0.97
N ARG A 26 14.74 -10.92 0.41
CA ARG A 26 15.97 -10.85 -0.43
C ARG A 26 15.78 -10.27 -1.84
N ARG A 27 14.62 -9.73 -2.26
CA ARG A 27 14.33 -9.44 -3.67
C ARG A 27 13.75 -8.07 -4.01
N TYR A 28 13.77 -7.09 -3.09
CA TYR A 28 13.20 -5.77 -3.42
C TYR A 28 14.22 -4.65 -3.19
N ASN A 29 14.62 -3.97 -4.28
CA ASN A 29 15.45 -2.78 -4.15
C ASN A 29 14.55 -1.56 -3.91
N SER A 30 14.29 -1.28 -2.64
CA SER A 30 13.45 -0.15 -2.19
C SER A 30 13.90 1.20 -2.72
N LYS A 31 15.21 1.38 -2.95
CA LYS A 31 15.79 2.62 -3.49
C LYS A 31 15.35 2.86 -4.94
N ILE A 32 15.33 1.82 -5.77
CA ILE A 32 14.91 1.92 -7.18
C ILE A 32 13.42 2.25 -7.24
N TRP A 33 12.59 1.56 -6.47
CA TRP A 33 11.15 1.84 -6.40
C TRP A 33 10.87 3.28 -6.00
N TRP A 34 11.57 3.76 -4.95
CA TRP A 34 11.44 5.14 -4.48
C TRP A 34 11.86 6.16 -5.55
N SER A 35 12.99 5.94 -6.23
CA SER A 35 13.47 6.82 -7.30
C SER A 35 12.43 7.01 -8.42
N ILE A 36 11.75 5.94 -8.80
CA ILE A 36 10.71 5.97 -9.84
C ILE A 36 9.44 6.72 -9.39
N HIS A 37 9.08 6.61 -8.11
CA HIS A 37 7.80 7.11 -7.60
C HIS A 37 7.88 8.44 -6.84
N LYS A 38 9.08 8.92 -6.53
CA LYS A 38 9.32 10.15 -5.76
C LYS A 38 8.52 11.36 -6.28
N ARG A 39 8.46 11.56 -7.61
CA ARG A 39 7.72 12.69 -8.18
C ARG A 39 6.22 12.62 -7.88
N ARG A 40 5.63 11.44 -7.85
CA ARG A 40 4.20 11.25 -7.53
C ARG A 40 3.91 11.53 -6.07
N PHE A 41 4.82 11.14 -5.16
CA PHE A 41 4.71 11.48 -3.74
C PHE A 41 4.85 12.98 -3.49
N ASN A 42 5.79 13.66 -4.16
CA ASN A 42 5.94 15.12 -4.04
C ASN A 42 4.70 15.89 -4.51
N ILE A 43 3.96 15.39 -5.50
CA ILE A 43 2.69 15.99 -5.94
C ILE A 43 1.63 15.87 -4.84
N VAL A 44 1.60 14.74 -4.13
CA VAL A 44 0.67 14.49 -3.01
C VAL A 44 1.02 15.38 -1.81
N GLU A 45 2.30 15.54 -1.52
CA GLU A 45 2.80 16.36 -0.41
C GLU A 45 2.47 17.86 -0.61
N ASN A 46 2.56 18.36 -1.84
CA ASN A 46 2.28 19.78 -2.14
C ASN A 46 0.78 20.13 -2.18
N LYS A 47 -0.10 19.16 -2.39
CA LYS A 47 -1.54 19.42 -2.58
C LYS A 47 -2.34 19.51 -1.29
N ASN A 48 -1.83 18.97 -0.18
CA ASN A 48 -2.51 19.03 1.11
C ASN A 48 -1.49 18.88 2.26
N ARG A 49 -1.12 19.96 2.90
CA ARG A 49 -0.55 19.96 4.26
C ARG A 49 -1.60 19.50 5.28
N ASN A 50 -2.41 18.55 4.89
CA ASN A 50 -3.51 18.05 5.70
C ASN A 50 -3.04 16.81 6.47
N THR A 51 -3.59 16.60 7.63
CA THR A 51 -3.39 15.44 8.52
C THR A 51 -3.80 14.09 7.90
N ALA A 52 -4.26 14.10 6.64
CA ALA A 52 -4.64 12.91 5.89
C ALA A 52 -3.45 11.97 5.66
N ALA A 53 -3.67 10.69 5.84
CA ALA A 53 -2.64 9.66 5.81
C ALA A 53 -2.35 9.13 4.39
N ILE A 54 -1.23 8.41 4.24
CA ILE A 54 -0.99 7.53 3.09
C ILE A 54 -1.56 6.16 3.44
N GLY A 55 -2.53 5.68 2.64
CA GLY A 55 -3.03 4.32 2.75
C GLY A 55 -2.07 3.34 2.06
N VAL A 56 -1.74 2.25 2.71
CA VAL A 56 -0.91 1.19 2.13
C VAL A 56 -1.65 -0.12 2.30
N PHE A 57 -1.76 -0.93 1.23
CA PHE A 57 -2.30 -2.27 1.40
C PHE A 57 -1.48 -3.36 0.72
N ASP A 58 -1.55 -4.55 1.31
CA ASP A 58 -0.95 -5.78 0.81
C ASP A 58 -1.88 -6.97 1.03
N SER A 59 -1.62 -8.06 0.32
CA SER A 59 -2.32 -9.33 0.51
C SER A 59 -2.00 -10.05 1.84
N GLY A 60 -0.97 -9.61 2.55
CA GLY A 60 -0.51 -10.24 3.78
C GLY A 60 0.34 -9.30 4.62
N VAL A 61 1.60 -9.65 4.84
CA VAL A 61 2.55 -8.89 5.66
C VAL A 61 3.80 -8.43 4.90
N GLY A 62 3.98 -8.88 3.65
CA GLY A 62 5.15 -8.54 2.82
C GLY A 62 5.25 -7.04 2.52
N GLY A 63 4.12 -6.36 2.42
CA GLY A 63 4.03 -4.91 2.20
C GLY A 63 4.52 -4.05 3.36
N LEU A 64 4.80 -4.62 4.53
CA LEU A 64 5.40 -3.90 5.66
C LEU A 64 6.79 -3.35 5.32
N THR A 65 7.53 -3.99 4.41
CA THR A 65 8.82 -3.49 3.94
C THR A 65 8.68 -2.20 3.13
N VAL A 66 7.65 -2.13 2.29
CA VAL A 66 7.28 -0.93 1.54
C VAL A 66 6.83 0.16 2.49
N THR A 67 5.98 -0.19 3.46
CA THR A 67 5.49 0.73 4.48
C THR A 67 6.63 1.35 5.28
N ARG A 68 7.59 0.54 5.73
CA ARG A 68 8.79 1.03 6.42
C ARG A 68 9.59 2.01 5.58
N GLU A 69 9.75 1.73 4.29
CA GLU A 69 10.48 2.64 3.41
C GLU A 69 9.74 3.97 3.20
N ILE A 70 8.40 3.94 3.09
CA ILE A 70 7.58 5.16 3.03
C ILE A 70 7.79 5.99 4.30
N MET A 71 7.69 5.40 5.48
CA MET A 71 7.89 6.09 6.76
C MET A 71 9.30 6.65 6.91
N ARG A 72 10.32 5.95 6.40
CA ARG A 72 11.71 6.42 6.42
C ARG A 72 11.94 7.63 5.52
N GLN A 73 11.29 7.65 4.35
CA GLN A 73 11.44 8.71 3.34
C GLN A 73 10.54 9.92 3.62
N LEU A 74 9.40 9.68 4.27
CA LEU A 74 8.38 10.66 4.57
C LEU A 74 8.03 10.62 6.07
N PRO A 75 8.96 11.03 6.95
CA PRO A 75 8.82 10.85 8.40
C PRO A 75 7.66 11.65 9.02
N ASN A 76 7.20 12.69 8.33
CA ASN A 76 6.11 13.56 8.77
C ASN A 76 4.72 13.08 8.29
N GLU A 77 4.66 12.02 7.50
CA GLU A 77 3.42 11.48 6.97
C GLU A 77 2.82 10.41 7.89
N ASN A 78 1.51 10.50 8.09
CA ASN A 78 0.77 9.41 8.73
C ASN A 78 0.58 8.28 7.73
N VAL A 79 0.66 7.03 8.19
CA VAL A 79 0.45 5.85 7.35
C VAL A 79 -0.63 4.96 7.95
N VAL A 80 -1.59 4.55 7.13
CA VAL A 80 -2.60 3.54 7.45
C VAL A 80 -2.28 2.30 6.63
N TYR A 81 -1.87 1.22 7.30
CA TYR A 81 -1.57 -0.06 6.64
C TYR A 81 -2.74 -1.04 6.78
N PHE A 82 -3.04 -1.73 5.68
CA PHE A 82 -4.03 -2.79 5.62
C PHE A 82 -3.42 -4.06 5.03
N GLY A 83 -3.33 -5.14 5.82
CA GLY A 83 -2.94 -6.47 5.37
C GLY A 83 -4.16 -7.37 5.22
N ASP A 84 -4.42 -7.87 4.01
CA ASP A 84 -5.56 -8.75 3.72
C ASP A 84 -5.23 -10.22 4.02
N THR A 85 -4.87 -10.48 5.26
CA THR A 85 -4.42 -11.80 5.72
C THR A 85 -5.51 -12.89 5.65
N ALA A 86 -6.78 -12.48 5.61
CA ALA A 86 -7.90 -13.41 5.52
C ALA A 86 -8.05 -14.05 4.12
N ARG A 87 -7.49 -13.42 3.06
CA ARG A 87 -7.64 -13.86 1.67
C ARG A 87 -6.33 -14.24 0.99
N VAL A 88 -5.23 -14.26 1.74
CA VAL A 88 -3.92 -14.71 1.26
C VAL A 88 -3.97 -16.21 0.88
N PRO A 89 -3.23 -16.68 -0.14
CA PRO A 89 -2.38 -15.91 -1.05
C PRO A 89 -3.14 -15.35 -2.26
N TYR A 90 -2.76 -14.15 -2.72
CA TYR A 90 -3.35 -13.53 -3.91
C TYR A 90 -2.88 -14.19 -5.22
N GLY A 91 -1.68 -14.75 -5.26
CA GLY A 91 -1.11 -15.34 -6.47
C GLY A 91 -1.93 -16.50 -7.06
N SER A 92 -2.75 -17.19 -6.26
CA SER A 92 -3.65 -18.26 -6.71
C SER A 92 -5.06 -17.79 -7.07
N LYS A 93 -5.35 -16.48 -6.97
CA LYS A 93 -6.69 -15.93 -7.23
C LYS A 93 -6.81 -15.44 -8.67
N SER A 94 -8.03 -15.47 -9.20
CA SER A 94 -8.30 -14.89 -10.51
C SER A 94 -8.14 -13.37 -10.52
N LYS A 95 -7.82 -12.78 -11.69
CA LYS A 95 -7.73 -11.33 -11.88
C LYS A 95 -8.99 -10.61 -11.35
N ASN A 96 -10.18 -11.12 -11.65
CA ASN A 96 -11.45 -10.53 -11.22
C ASN A 96 -11.57 -10.50 -9.69
N ASN A 97 -11.14 -11.55 -8.99
CA ASN A 97 -11.13 -11.58 -7.54
C ASN A 97 -10.15 -10.56 -6.96
N ILE A 98 -8.94 -10.44 -7.54
CA ILE A 98 -7.95 -9.45 -7.09
C ILE A 98 -8.47 -8.03 -7.27
N ILE A 99 -9.08 -7.71 -8.40
CA ILE A 99 -9.70 -6.40 -8.64
C ILE A 99 -10.81 -6.15 -7.61
N ARG A 100 -11.70 -7.12 -7.39
CA ARG A 100 -12.79 -7.02 -6.40
C ARG A 100 -12.24 -6.76 -4.99
N PHE A 101 -11.20 -7.49 -4.56
CA PHE A 101 -10.59 -7.30 -3.25
C PHE A 101 -9.93 -5.93 -3.14
N SER A 102 -9.19 -5.51 -4.15
CA SER A 102 -8.57 -4.19 -4.19
C SER A 102 -9.59 -3.06 -4.08
N ARG A 103 -10.73 -3.15 -4.78
CA ARG A 103 -11.83 -2.18 -4.65
C ARG A 103 -12.38 -2.10 -3.22
N GLN A 104 -12.57 -3.24 -2.57
CA GLN A 104 -13.06 -3.28 -1.18
C GLN A 104 -12.08 -2.62 -0.22
N ILE A 105 -10.78 -2.91 -0.37
CA ILE A 105 -9.73 -2.35 0.48
C ILE A 105 -9.60 -0.85 0.25
N ILE A 106 -9.61 -0.39 -1.00
CA ILE A 106 -9.53 1.03 -1.35
C ILE A 106 -10.71 1.80 -0.75
N ARG A 107 -11.94 1.28 -0.87
CA ARG A 107 -13.12 1.89 -0.24
C ARG A 107 -12.95 1.99 1.27
N PHE A 108 -12.47 0.94 1.92
CA PHE A 108 -12.19 0.96 3.35
C PHE A 108 -11.13 1.99 3.71
N LEU A 109 -10.00 2.03 3.00
CA LEU A 109 -8.94 3.00 3.26
C LEU A 109 -9.43 4.45 3.09
N LYS A 110 -10.29 4.72 2.11
CA LYS A 110 -10.91 6.05 1.95
C LYS A 110 -11.71 6.49 3.18
N THR A 111 -12.33 5.57 3.94
CA THR A 111 -12.99 5.91 5.21
C THR A 111 -12.01 6.31 6.32
N LYS A 112 -10.71 6.10 6.12
CA LYS A 112 -9.63 6.42 7.09
C LYS A 112 -8.95 7.76 6.80
N ASN A 113 -9.57 8.63 6.02
CA ASN A 113 -9.01 9.93 5.66
C ASN A 113 -7.61 9.82 5.06
N VAL A 114 -7.48 9.04 3.98
CA VAL A 114 -6.23 8.91 3.23
C VAL A 114 -6.20 9.84 2.02
N LYS A 115 -5.05 10.43 1.71
CA LYS A 115 -4.80 11.33 0.57
C LYS A 115 -4.20 10.64 -0.64
N ALA A 116 -3.65 9.45 -0.47
CA ALA A 116 -3.09 8.60 -1.53
C ALA A 116 -3.11 7.15 -1.07
N ILE A 117 -3.04 6.21 -2.01
CA ILE A 117 -3.01 4.77 -1.74
C ILE A 117 -1.82 4.14 -2.43
N VAL A 118 -1.09 3.28 -1.71
CA VAL A 118 0.00 2.45 -2.22
C VAL A 118 -0.43 0.99 -2.19
N ILE A 119 -0.43 0.35 -3.35
CA ILE A 119 -0.63 -1.10 -3.48
C ILE A 119 0.74 -1.78 -3.30
N ALA A 120 1.02 -2.26 -2.08
CA ALA A 120 2.29 -2.89 -1.73
C ALA A 120 2.38 -4.37 -2.14
N CYS A 121 1.30 -4.94 -2.64
CA CYS A 121 1.22 -6.29 -3.17
C CYS A 121 1.61 -6.34 -4.65
N ASN A 122 2.61 -7.15 -5.01
CA ASN A 122 3.04 -7.34 -6.41
C ASN A 122 1.88 -7.85 -7.28
N THR A 123 1.15 -8.86 -6.82
CA THR A 123 0.02 -9.43 -7.58
C THR A 123 -1.09 -8.43 -7.81
N ALA A 124 -1.49 -7.68 -6.77
CA ALA A 124 -2.51 -6.65 -6.91
C ALA A 124 -2.03 -5.47 -7.78
N SER A 125 -0.76 -5.07 -7.67
CA SER A 125 -0.17 -4.04 -8.55
C SER A 125 -0.19 -4.46 -10.01
N ALA A 126 0.14 -5.73 -10.31
CA ALA A 126 0.15 -6.23 -11.69
C ALA A 126 -1.25 -6.35 -12.30
N LEU A 127 -2.24 -6.79 -11.51
CA LEU A 127 -3.54 -7.22 -12.01
C LEU A 127 -4.67 -6.22 -11.82
N ALA A 128 -4.60 -5.36 -10.80
CA ALA A 128 -5.69 -4.46 -10.43
C ALA A 128 -5.37 -2.97 -10.61
N LEU A 129 -4.09 -2.56 -10.63
CA LEU A 129 -3.69 -1.15 -10.55
C LEU A 129 -4.37 -0.27 -11.61
N GLU A 130 -4.31 -0.63 -12.88
CA GLU A 130 -4.86 0.20 -13.95
C GLU A 130 -6.38 0.34 -13.80
N THR A 131 -7.08 -0.76 -13.53
CA THR A 131 -8.53 -0.74 -13.32
C THR A 131 -8.94 0.17 -12.15
N VAL A 132 -8.28 0.03 -10.99
CA VAL A 132 -8.67 0.83 -9.82
C VAL A 132 -8.26 2.30 -9.93
N LYS A 133 -7.22 2.64 -10.69
CA LYS A 133 -6.87 4.04 -10.98
C LYS A 133 -7.95 4.79 -11.75
N GLU A 134 -8.61 4.10 -12.67
CA GLU A 134 -9.69 4.68 -13.48
C GLU A 134 -10.98 4.85 -12.67
N GLU A 135 -11.19 4.01 -11.65
CA GLU A 135 -12.44 3.97 -10.88
C GLU A 135 -12.45 4.90 -9.66
N PHE A 136 -11.29 5.25 -9.11
CA PHE A 136 -11.22 5.99 -7.86
C PHE A 136 -10.55 7.36 -8.04
N ASP A 137 -11.23 8.38 -7.54
CA ASP A 137 -10.73 9.76 -7.49
C ASP A 137 -9.77 9.96 -6.30
N ILE A 138 -8.65 9.24 -6.32
CA ILE A 138 -7.55 9.35 -5.37
C ILE A 138 -6.27 8.84 -6.05
N PRO A 139 -5.10 9.46 -5.82
CA PRO A 139 -3.84 8.95 -6.33
C PRO A 139 -3.57 7.52 -5.86
N ILE A 140 -3.39 6.58 -6.79
CA ILE A 140 -3.07 5.18 -6.50
C ILE A 140 -1.75 4.81 -7.17
N ILE A 141 -0.84 4.22 -6.40
CA ILE A 141 0.52 3.85 -6.84
C ILE A 141 0.72 2.37 -6.56
N GLY A 142 1.21 1.62 -7.54
CA GLY A 142 1.62 0.23 -7.38
C GLY A 142 3.13 0.08 -7.16
N VAL A 143 3.56 -0.99 -6.53
CA VAL A 143 4.99 -1.30 -6.32
C VAL A 143 5.70 -1.83 -7.56
N ILE A 144 4.97 -2.31 -8.55
CA ILE A 144 5.51 -2.66 -9.86
C ILE A 144 4.82 -1.83 -10.94
N VAL A 145 5.60 -1.49 -11.98
CA VAL A 145 5.06 -0.83 -13.17
C VAL A 145 4.55 -1.94 -14.11
N PRO A 146 3.26 -1.94 -14.49
CA PRO A 146 2.76 -2.89 -15.48
C PRO A 146 3.57 -2.78 -16.78
N GLY A 147 4.07 -3.91 -17.31
CA GLY A 147 4.84 -3.93 -18.56
C GLY A 147 6.36 -3.79 -18.43
N ALA A 148 6.91 -3.53 -17.25
CA ALA A 148 8.35 -3.67 -17.01
C ALA A 148 8.71 -5.16 -16.90
N ARG A 149 9.09 -5.76 -18.01
CA ARG A 149 9.75 -7.09 -18.09
C ARG A 149 11.23 -6.93 -18.28
#